data_70a6abe5686af002be5a359f8dbeeadd
#
_entry.id   70a6abe5686af002be5a359f8dbeeadd
#
_cell.length_a   1.000
_cell.length_b   1.000
_cell.length_c   1.000
_cell.angle_alpha   90.00
_cell.angle_beta   90.00
_cell.angle_gamma   90.00
#
_symmetry.space_group_name_H-M   'P 1'
#
loop_
_entity.id
_entity.type
_entity.pdbx_description
1 polymer ?
#
loop_
_entity_poly.entity_id
_entity_poly.type
_entity_poly.pdbx_seq_one_letter_code
_entity_poly.pdbx_strand_id
1 'polypeptide(L)'
;MSASGKLCPICGKENIAMVSVCVYCGTELDEDTATKVVSIPENREEHTQAGLAETLIDVASIPEGGIGIHIAGEFKPIYVKINKELVIGRITEAGWANPETILDLSDQNAAGLGVSRQHVMIRPTATGFEVVDLSSRNGTWLNAERLIPNKPYPFASGSQLRIGRMRLLIMYHSVPKDA
;
A
#
# COMPACT_ATOMS: atom_id res chain seq x y z
N MET A 1 18.09 -23.10 -15.48
CA MET A 1 17.23 -23.45 -14.33
C MET A 1 15.98 -22.59 -14.43
N SER A 2 14.85 -23.19 -14.75
CA SER A 2 13.60 -22.46 -15.00
C SER A 2 12.99 -22.03 -13.67
N ALA A 3 12.89 -20.74 -13.44
CA ALA A 3 12.16 -20.22 -12.29
C ALA A 3 10.65 -20.38 -12.57
N SER A 4 10.02 -21.37 -11.93
CA SER A 4 8.59 -21.57 -12.02
C SER A 4 7.88 -20.47 -11.20
N GLY A 5 6.99 -19.71 -11.84
CA GLY A 5 6.12 -18.75 -11.15
C GLY A 5 5.02 -19.44 -10.36
N LYS A 6 4.48 -18.76 -9.33
CA LYS A 6 3.31 -19.21 -8.57
C LYS A 6 2.06 -18.47 -9.06
N LEU A 7 1.02 -19.18 -9.49
CA LEU A 7 -0.25 -18.58 -9.84
C LEU A 7 -1.08 -18.32 -8.56
N CYS A 8 -1.53 -17.10 -8.38
CA CYS A 8 -2.39 -16.79 -7.24
C CYS A 8 -3.79 -17.42 -7.41
N PRO A 9 -4.26 -18.24 -6.44
CA PRO A 9 -5.57 -18.89 -6.55
C PRO A 9 -6.75 -17.91 -6.45
N ILE A 10 -6.52 -16.70 -5.94
CA ILE A 10 -7.58 -15.72 -5.72
C ILE A 10 -7.68 -14.72 -6.88
N CYS A 11 -6.57 -14.16 -7.38
CA CYS A 11 -6.60 -13.14 -8.44
C CYS A 11 -6.14 -13.66 -9.80
N GLY A 12 -5.68 -14.90 -9.91
CA GLY A 12 -5.22 -15.53 -11.15
C GLY A 12 -3.93 -14.96 -11.73
N LYS A 13 -3.23 -14.05 -11.02
CA LYS A 13 -1.99 -13.46 -11.50
C LYS A 13 -0.77 -14.29 -11.10
N GLU A 14 0.20 -14.33 -12.00
CA GLU A 14 1.44 -15.05 -11.80
C GLU A 14 2.41 -14.23 -10.93
N ASN A 15 3.05 -14.91 -9.99
CA ASN A 15 4.04 -14.37 -9.06
C ASN A 15 5.36 -15.12 -9.23
N ILE A 16 6.46 -14.50 -8.88
CA ILE A 16 7.76 -15.20 -8.86
C ILE A 16 7.76 -16.30 -7.79
N ALA A 17 8.45 -17.41 -8.03
CA ALA A 17 8.42 -18.59 -7.16
C ALA A 17 8.84 -18.34 -5.71
N MET A 18 9.69 -17.32 -5.48
CA MET A 18 10.26 -17.01 -4.16
C MET A 18 9.33 -16.23 -3.23
N VAL A 19 8.18 -15.74 -3.72
CA VAL A 19 7.25 -15.00 -2.84
C VAL A 19 6.30 -15.97 -2.16
N SER A 20 6.12 -15.79 -0.87
CA SER A 20 5.11 -16.49 -0.06
C SER A 20 3.74 -15.81 -0.07
N VAL A 21 3.65 -14.65 -0.72
CA VAL A 21 2.43 -13.84 -0.74
C VAL A 21 2.28 -13.22 -2.12
N CYS A 22 1.07 -13.26 -2.68
CA CYS A 22 0.75 -12.65 -3.96
C CYS A 22 1.00 -11.14 -3.94
N VAL A 23 1.88 -10.66 -4.83
CA VAL A 23 2.22 -9.22 -4.92
C VAL A 23 1.06 -8.35 -5.38
N TYR A 24 0.02 -8.96 -5.98
CA TYR A 24 -1.13 -8.23 -6.53
C TYR A 24 -2.31 -8.12 -5.55
N CYS A 25 -2.65 -9.21 -4.84
CA CYS A 25 -3.83 -9.23 -3.97
C CYS A 25 -3.54 -9.57 -2.50
N GLY A 26 -2.28 -9.90 -2.17
CA GLY A 26 -1.89 -10.18 -0.81
C GLY A 26 -2.27 -11.55 -0.25
N THR A 27 -2.81 -12.45 -1.08
CA THR A 27 -3.11 -13.83 -0.68
C THR A 27 -1.83 -14.59 -0.41
N GLU A 28 -1.77 -15.38 0.66
CA GLU A 28 -0.69 -16.32 0.90
C GLU A 28 -0.64 -17.36 -0.23
N LEU A 29 0.57 -17.62 -0.72
CA LEU A 29 0.84 -18.58 -1.78
C LEU A 29 1.57 -19.77 -1.15
N ASP A 30 0.83 -20.85 -0.92
CA ASP A 30 1.37 -22.09 -0.40
C ASP A 30 2.39 -22.70 -1.37
N GLU A 31 3.37 -23.44 -0.85
CA GLU A 31 4.43 -24.05 -1.65
C GLU A 31 3.91 -25.09 -2.66
N ASP A 32 2.70 -25.61 -2.45
CA ASP A 32 2.08 -26.66 -3.28
C ASP A 32 1.37 -26.12 -4.53
N THR A 33 1.29 -24.81 -4.76
CA THR A 33 0.66 -24.22 -5.96
C THR A 33 1.63 -24.06 -7.15
N ALA A 34 2.68 -24.82 -7.20
CA ALA A 34 3.61 -24.81 -8.34
C ALA A 34 2.96 -25.47 -9.56
N THR A 35 2.44 -24.69 -10.49
CA THR A 35 1.90 -25.20 -11.75
C THR A 35 2.50 -24.49 -12.96
N LYS A 36 3.16 -25.27 -13.81
CA LYS A 36 3.63 -25.02 -15.19
C LYS A 36 4.74 -23.97 -15.41
N VAL A 37 5.81 -24.51 -15.94
CA VAL A 37 6.94 -23.80 -16.57
C VAL A 37 6.45 -22.95 -17.73
N VAL A 38 6.61 -21.65 -17.66
CA VAL A 38 6.56 -20.72 -18.78
C VAL A 38 7.95 -20.10 -18.91
N SER A 39 8.57 -20.25 -20.08
CA SER A 39 9.86 -19.69 -20.40
C SER A 39 9.78 -18.17 -20.45
N ILE A 40 10.44 -17.48 -19.53
CA ILE A 40 10.60 -16.03 -19.56
C ILE A 40 11.89 -15.72 -20.34
N PRO A 41 11.87 -14.82 -21.35
CA PRO A 41 13.09 -14.39 -22.04
C PRO A 41 14.02 -13.69 -21.04
N GLU A 42 15.30 -14.12 -21.06
CA GLU A 42 16.37 -13.51 -20.27
C GLU A 42 16.60 -12.06 -20.76
N ASN A 43 16.01 -11.12 -20.06
CA ASN A 43 16.53 -9.76 -20.00
C ASN A 43 16.49 -9.32 -18.54
N ARG A 44 17.62 -9.53 -17.88
CA ARG A 44 17.87 -9.10 -16.51
C ARG A 44 18.11 -7.60 -16.53
N GLU A 45 17.09 -6.84 -16.29
CA GLU A 45 17.24 -5.54 -15.67
C GLU A 45 16.82 -5.71 -14.20
N GLU A 46 17.74 -5.39 -13.31
CA GLU A 46 17.51 -5.36 -11.86
C GLU A 46 16.45 -4.29 -11.56
N HIS A 47 15.19 -4.67 -11.59
CA HIS A 47 14.12 -3.82 -11.08
C HIS A 47 14.15 -3.89 -9.55
N THR A 48 14.87 -2.95 -8.96
CA THR A 48 14.73 -2.59 -7.55
C THR A 48 13.26 -2.28 -7.26
N GLN A 49 12.79 -2.59 -6.07
CA GLN A 49 11.40 -2.31 -5.62
C GLN A 49 10.95 -0.87 -5.89
N ALA A 50 11.87 0.08 -5.96
CA ALA A 50 11.66 1.46 -6.37
C ALA A 50 11.12 1.59 -7.81
N GLY A 51 11.63 0.83 -8.78
CA GLY A 51 11.18 0.90 -10.17
C GLY A 51 9.76 0.40 -10.42
N LEU A 52 9.26 -0.55 -9.63
CA LEU A 52 7.86 -0.98 -9.70
C LEU A 52 6.90 0.06 -9.09
N ALA A 53 7.35 0.79 -8.09
CA ALA A 53 6.58 1.86 -7.47
C ALA A 53 6.33 3.01 -8.45
N GLU A 54 7.32 3.40 -9.24
CA GLU A 54 7.23 4.48 -10.22
C GLU A 54 6.28 4.17 -11.39
N THR A 55 6.06 2.89 -11.73
CA THR A 55 5.08 2.50 -12.76
C THR A 55 3.64 2.49 -12.27
N LEU A 56 3.41 2.39 -10.95
CA LEU A 56 2.07 2.32 -10.35
C LEU A 56 1.56 3.69 -9.92
N ILE A 57 2.45 4.62 -9.58
CA ILE A 57 2.14 5.98 -9.13
C ILE A 57 2.95 6.95 -9.97
N ASP A 58 2.27 7.83 -10.70
CA ASP A 58 2.93 8.96 -11.34
C ASP A 58 3.35 9.98 -10.29
N VAL A 59 4.64 10.00 -9.97
CA VAL A 59 5.20 10.88 -8.94
C VAL A 59 4.96 12.36 -9.27
N ALA A 60 4.98 12.73 -10.55
CA ALA A 60 4.74 14.11 -10.99
C ALA A 60 3.30 14.58 -10.70
N SER A 61 2.36 13.66 -10.58
CA SER A 61 0.96 13.95 -10.23
C SER A 61 0.71 14.07 -8.73
N ILE A 62 1.71 13.79 -7.87
CA ILE A 62 1.55 13.95 -6.42
C ILE A 62 1.52 15.43 -6.08
N PRO A 63 0.47 15.93 -5.39
CA PRO A 63 0.40 17.33 -5.00
C PRO A 63 1.50 17.69 -3.99
N GLU A 64 1.97 18.92 -4.03
CA GLU A 64 2.90 19.43 -3.04
C GLU A 64 2.32 19.30 -1.62
N GLY A 65 3.09 18.71 -0.69
CA GLY A 65 2.63 18.39 0.66
C GLY A 65 1.59 17.25 0.71
N GLY A 66 1.52 16.45 -0.34
CA GLY A 66 0.60 15.32 -0.45
C GLY A 66 1.28 13.98 -0.68
N ILE A 67 0.45 12.97 -0.88
CA ILE A 67 0.86 11.59 -1.12
C ILE A 67 0.13 10.99 -2.32
N GLY A 68 0.77 10.06 -3.01
CA GLY A 68 0.16 9.13 -3.94
C GLY A 68 -0.03 7.78 -3.26
N ILE A 69 -1.20 7.20 -3.35
CA ILE A 69 -1.56 5.89 -2.77
C ILE A 69 -1.98 4.96 -3.90
N HIS A 70 -1.32 3.82 -4.04
CA HIS A 70 -1.78 2.74 -4.90
C HIS A 70 -2.30 1.59 -4.02
N ILE A 71 -3.53 1.17 -4.27
CA ILE A 71 -4.18 0.04 -3.59
C ILE A 71 -3.92 -1.22 -4.44
N ALA A 72 -3.40 -2.27 -3.82
CA ALA A 72 -3.15 -3.52 -4.52
C ALA A 72 -4.45 -4.08 -5.13
N GLY A 73 -4.41 -4.32 -6.43
CA GLY A 73 -5.59 -4.77 -7.19
C GLY A 73 -6.37 -3.66 -7.91
N GLU A 74 -6.15 -2.40 -7.57
CA GLU A 74 -6.74 -1.25 -8.25
C GLU A 74 -5.86 -0.78 -9.41
N PHE A 75 -6.49 -0.23 -10.47
CA PHE A 75 -5.76 0.26 -11.66
C PHE A 75 -5.29 1.70 -11.52
N LYS A 76 -5.94 2.49 -10.67
CA LYS A 76 -5.67 3.93 -10.54
C LYS A 76 -5.17 4.27 -9.16
N PRO A 77 -4.07 5.00 -9.04
CA PRO A 77 -3.64 5.57 -7.78
C PRO A 77 -4.56 6.71 -7.35
N ILE A 78 -4.58 6.98 -6.06
CA ILE A 78 -5.29 8.09 -5.43
C ILE A 78 -4.25 9.12 -5.03
N TYR A 79 -4.48 10.39 -5.38
CA TYR A 79 -3.61 11.50 -5.02
C TYR A 79 -4.32 12.41 -4.03
N VAL A 80 -3.69 12.64 -2.87
CA VAL A 80 -4.29 13.41 -1.77
C VAL A 80 -3.30 14.43 -1.24
N LYS A 81 -3.73 15.68 -1.14
CA LYS A 81 -2.99 16.71 -0.41
C LYS A 81 -3.28 16.59 1.09
N ILE A 82 -2.26 16.66 1.94
CA ILE A 82 -2.41 16.54 3.39
C ILE A 82 -1.99 17.86 4.04
N ASN A 83 -2.97 18.65 4.49
CA ASN A 83 -2.72 19.92 5.14
C ASN A 83 -2.40 19.78 6.63
N LYS A 84 -3.10 18.89 7.34
CA LYS A 84 -2.89 18.61 8.78
C LYS A 84 -2.80 17.11 9.03
N GLU A 85 -3.83 16.37 8.68
CA GLU A 85 -3.93 14.94 8.88
C GLU A 85 -4.86 14.32 7.83
N LEU A 86 -4.65 13.06 7.51
CA LEU A 86 -5.50 12.25 6.65
C LEU A 86 -5.85 10.97 7.39
N VAL A 87 -7.12 10.77 7.69
CA VAL A 87 -7.63 9.50 8.22
C VAL A 87 -8.02 8.60 7.05
N ILE A 88 -7.52 7.37 7.07
CA ILE A 88 -7.84 6.35 6.07
C ILE A 88 -8.67 5.26 6.72
N GLY A 89 -9.79 4.91 6.09
CA GLY A 89 -10.66 3.86 6.59
C GLY A 89 -11.84 3.58 5.68
N ARG A 90 -12.86 2.87 6.18
CA ARG A 90 -14.12 2.60 5.49
C ARG A 90 -15.26 3.42 6.12
N ILE A 91 -15.32 4.68 5.84
CA ILE A 91 -16.24 5.59 6.53
C ILE A 91 -17.61 5.53 5.88
N THR A 92 -18.58 4.91 6.54
CA THR A 92 -19.92 4.66 6.00
C THR A 92 -20.99 5.65 6.45
N GLU A 93 -20.65 6.66 7.27
CA GLU A 93 -21.62 7.58 7.82
C GLU A 93 -21.40 9.01 7.31
N ALA A 94 -22.41 9.60 6.72
CA ALA A 94 -22.41 10.94 6.11
C ALA A 94 -22.10 12.11 7.06
N GLY A 95 -21.93 11.87 8.36
CA GLY A 95 -21.66 12.89 9.36
C GLY A 95 -20.17 13.15 9.66
N TRP A 96 -19.27 12.35 9.09
CA TRP A 96 -17.82 12.41 9.38
C TRP A 96 -16.98 12.89 8.19
N ALA A 97 -17.62 13.18 7.08
CA ALA A 97 -16.94 13.47 5.84
C ALA A 97 -16.53 14.94 5.73
N ASN A 98 -15.38 15.29 6.29
CA ASN A 98 -14.59 16.33 5.67
C ASN A 98 -13.65 15.67 4.64
N PRO A 99 -13.93 15.79 3.32
CA PRO A 99 -13.13 15.13 2.28
C PRO A 99 -11.66 15.57 2.25
N GLU A 100 -11.32 16.68 2.90
CA GLU A 100 -9.94 17.15 3.02
C GLU A 100 -9.11 16.38 4.07
N THR A 101 -9.78 15.67 4.97
CA THR A 101 -9.12 14.96 6.09
C THR A 101 -9.42 13.47 6.13
N ILE A 102 -10.23 12.96 5.19
CA ILE A 102 -10.68 11.57 5.20
C ILE A 102 -10.55 10.95 3.82
N LEU A 103 -9.89 9.80 3.75
CA LEU A 103 -9.90 8.91 2.60
C LEU A 103 -10.79 7.70 2.90
N ASP A 104 -11.97 7.69 2.28
CA ASP A 104 -12.92 6.58 2.40
C ASP A 104 -12.58 5.49 1.36
N LEU A 105 -12.32 4.29 1.84
CA LEU A 105 -12.01 3.10 1.03
C LEU A 105 -13.18 2.11 0.97
N SER A 106 -14.40 2.54 1.25
CA SER A 106 -15.60 1.67 1.26
C SER A 106 -15.81 0.99 -0.09
N ASP A 107 -15.61 1.71 -1.20
CA ASP A 107 -15.78 1.22 -2.57
C ASP A 107 -14.70 0.18 -2.99
N GLN A 108 -13.56 0.12 -2.28
CA GLN A 108 -12.46 -0.81 -2.53
C GLN A 108 -12.54 -2.07 -1.68
N ASN A 109 -13.75 -2.51 -1.35
CA ASN A 109 -14.00 -3.69 -0.51
C ASN A 109 -13.28 -3.65 0.84
N ALA A 110 -13.10 -2.47 1.40
CA ALA A 110 -12.36 -2.28 2.66
C ALA A 110 -12.96 -3.07 3.83
N ALA A 111 -14.29 -3.19 3.89
CA ALA A 111 -14.97 -3.99 4.91
C ALA A 111 -14.59 -5.48 4.81
N GLY A 112 -14.63 -6.07 3.61
CA GLY A 112 -14.24 -7.45 3.34
C GLY A 112 -12.76 -7.72 3.60
N LEU A 113 -11.91 -6.70 3.45
CA LEU A 113 -10.48 -6.77 3.75
C LEU A 113 -10.15 -6.43 5.21
N GLY A 114 -11.15 -6.22 6.05
CA GLY A 114 -10.99 -6.01 7.48
C GLY A 114 -10.46 -4.63 7.87
N VAL A 115 -10.66 -3.62 7.02
CA VAL A 115 -10.32 -2.22 7.32
C VAL A 115 -11.34 -1.66 8.30
N SER A 116 -10.87 -1.00 9.35
CA SER A 116 -11.72 -0.32 10.34
C SER A 116 -12.31 0.98 9.78
N ARG A 117 -13.38 1.51 10.38
CA ARG A 117 -14.01 2.79 9.98
C ARG A 117 -12.99 3.93 9.99
N GLN A 118 -12.23 4.05 11.05
CA GLN A 118 -11.00 4.84 11.15
C GLN A 118 -9.89 3.83 11.43
N HIS A 119 -8.99 3.61 10.46
CA HIS A 119 -7.98 2.57 10.60
C HIS A 119 -6.61 3.16 10.94
N VAL A 120 -6.16 4.09 10.13
CA VAL A 120 -4.89 4.80 10.32
C VAL A 120 -5.06 6.29 10.08
N MET A 121 -4.17 7.05 10.65
CA MET A 121 -3.99 8.48 10.38
C MET A 121 -2.59 8.70 9.83
N ILE A 122 -2.49 9.49 8.76
CA ILE A 122 -1.22 9.98 8.22
C ILE A 122 -1.17 11.49 8.45
N ARG A 123 -0.04 11.97 8.93
CA ARG A 123 0.18 13.41 9.14
C ARG A 123 1.58 13.83 8.69
N PRO A 124 1.74 15.08 8.22
CA PRO A 124 3.03 15.60 7.82
C PRO A 124 3.93 15.82 9.05
N THR A 125 5.24 15.68 8.83
CA THR A 125 6.29 16.00 9.76
C THR A 125 7.27 16.99 9.09
N ALA A 126 8.27 17.47 9.81
CA ALA A 126 9.29 18.34 9.23
C ALA A 126 10.10 17.68 8.10
N THR A 127 10.16 16.34 8.04
CA THR A 127 11.01 15.60 7.10
C THR A 127 10.22 14.64 6.18
N GLY A 128 8.89 14.66 6.22
CA GLY A 128 8.06 13.76 5.44
C GLY A 128 6.72 13.49 6.12
N PHE A 129 6.38 12.23 6.29
CA PHE A 129 5.12 11.82 6.90
C PHE A 129 5.33 10.74 7.97
N GLU A 130 4.37 10.66 8.87
CA GLU A 130 4.25 9.58 9.84
C GLU A 130 2.85 8.96 9.79
N VAL A 131 2.74 7.69 10.16
CA VAL A 131 1.49 6.95 10.26
C VAL A 131 1.22 6.52 11.69
N VAL A 132 -0.05 6.56 12.08
CA VAL A 132 -0.53 6.15 13.40
C VAL A 132 -1.68 5.16 13.20
N ASP A 133 -1.60 3.97 13.79
CA ASP A 133 -2.74 3.05 13.88
C ASP A 133 -3.76 3.56 14.89
N LEU A 134 -5.00 3.77 14.48
CA LEU A 134 -6.08 4.30 15.34
C LEU A 134 -6.80 3.21 16.13
N SER A 135 -6.05 2.33 16.78
CA SER A 135 -6.58 1.15 17.50
C SER A 135 -7.43 0.27 16.59
N SER A 136 -6.94 0.03 15.39
CA SER A 136 -7.65 -0.74 14.39
C SER A 136 -7.89 -2.18 14.83
N ARG A 137 -9.04 -2.76 14.40
CA ARG A 137 -9.44 -4.11 14.84
C ARG A 137 -8.48 -5.20 14.37
N ASN A 138 -8.00 -5.09 13.13
CA ASN A 138 -7.15 -6.12 12.52
C ASN A 138 -5.67 -5.72 12.47
N GLY A 139 -5.31 -4.53 12.93
CA GLY A 139 -3.94 -4.05 12.99
C GLY A 139 -3.42 -3.46 11.68
N THR A 140 -2.30 -2.78 11.82
CA THR A 140 -1.56 -2.09 10.76
C THR A 140 -0.12 -2.59 10.72
N TRP A 141 0.45 -2.69 9.52
CA TRP A 141 1.86 -3.01 9.30
C TRP A 141 2.48 -2.01 8.34
N LEU A 142 3.68 -1.59 8.66
CA LEU A 142 4.52 -0.73 7.83
C LEU A 142 5.76 -1.54 7.43
N ASN A 143 5.96 -1.79 6.11
CA ASN A 143 7.09 -2.57 5.59
C ASN A 143 7.31 -3.90 6.34
N ALA A 144 6.26 -4.66 6.59
CA ALA A 144 6.24 -5.92 7.35
C ALA A 144 6.35 -5.80 8.89
N GLU A 145 6.64 -4.62 9.46
CA GLU A 145 6.61 -4.40 10.91
C GLU A 145 5.20 -4.05 11.37
N ARG A 146 4.70 -4.75 12.40
CA ARG A 146 3.40 -4.44 12.99
C ARG A 146 3.49 -3.21 13.88
N LEU A 147 2.61 -2.25 13.64
CA LEU A 147 2.57 -1.02 14.42
C LEU A 147 1.89 -1.23 15.78
N ILE A 148 2.41 -0.52 16.78
CA ILE A 148 1.75 -0.39 18.08
C ILE A 148 0.66 0.66 17.94
N PRO A 149 -0.60 0.37 18.34
CA PRO A 149 -1.68 1.35 18.27
C PRO A 149 -1.35 2.67 18.97
N ASN A 150 -1.80 3.77 18.38
CA ASN A 150 -1.63 5.14 18.85
C ASN A 150 -0.18 5.64 18.98
N LYS A 151 0.78 4.89 18.44
CA LYS A 151 2.18 5.31 18.36
C LYS A 151 2.49 5.81 16.94
N PRO A 152 3.13 6.99 16.77
CA PRO A 152 3.54 7.48 15.46
C PRO A 152 4.79 6.74 14.95
N TYR A 153 4.80 6.45 13.64
CA TYR A 153 5.89 5.81 12.93
C TYR A 153 6.20 6.62 11.67
N PRO A 154 7.39 7.24 11.57
CA PRO A 154 7.82 7.87 10.34
C PRO A 154 8.02 6.82 9.25
N PHE A 155 7.72 7.16 8.00
CA PHE A 155 7.92 6.26 6.87
C PHE A 155 8.52 7.00 5.68
N ALA A 156 9.25 6.26 4.84
CA ALA A 156 9.84 6.79 3.62
C ALA A 156 8.86 6.69 2.44
N SER A 157 9.07 7.52 1.42
CA SER A 157 8.40 7.36 0.12
C SER A 157 8.72 5.97 -0.45
N GLY A 158 7.73 5.30 -1.01
CA GLY A 158 7.83 3.91 -1.46
C GLY A 158 7.52 2.88 -0.37
N SER A 159 7.11 3.29 0.83
CA SER A 159 6.72 2.37 1.90
C SER A 159 5.43 1.63 1.59
N GLN A 160 5.39 0.36 2.00
CA GLN A 160 4.18 -0.46 1.97
C GLN A 160 3.44 -0.38 3.30
N LEU A 161 2.19 0.01 3.25
CA LEU A 161 1.29 0.03 4.39
C LEU A 161 0.24 -1.06 4.23
N ARG A 162 0.07 -1.93 5.21
CA ARG A 162 -1.01 -2.92 5.25
C ARG A 162 -1.98 -2.58 6.36
N ILE A 163 -3.23 -2.38 6.01
CA ILE A 163 -4.34 -2.08 6.92
C ILE A 163 -5.36 -3.23 6.89
N GLY A 164 -5.39 -4.03 7.95
CA GLY A 164 -6.06 -5.32 7.90
C GLY A 164 -5.41 -6.23 6.86
N ARG A 165 -6.15 -6.60 5.79
CA ARG A 165 -5.64 -7.36 4.64
C ARG A 165 -5.39 -6.50 3.40
N MET A 166 -5.81 -5.23 3.42
CA MET A 166 -5.59 -4.31 2.31
C MET A 166 -4.15 -3.83 2.28
N ARG A 167 -3.53 -3.81 1.11
CA ARG A 167 -2.15 -3.35 0.91
C ARG A 167 -2.14 -2.05 0.12
N LEU A 168 -1.39 -1.10 0.63
CA LEU A 168 -1.21 0.22 0.06
C LEU A 168 0.28 0.44 -0.20
N LEU A 169 0.62 0.99 -1.36
CA LEU A 169 1.93 1.57 -1.63
C LEU A 169 1.77 3.09 -1.51
N ILE A 170 2.63 3.73 -0.72
CA ILE A 170 2.55 5.17 -0.49
C ILE A 170 3.82 5.84 -1.00
N MET A 171 3.64 6.86 -1.84
CA MET A 171 4.73 7.68 -2.37
C MET A 171 4.47 9.16 -2.09
N TYR A 172 5.54 9.92 -1.92
CA TYR A 172 5.51 11.38 -1.78
C TYR A 172 6.85 11.99 -2.23
N HIS A 173 6.83 13.30 -2.50
CA HIS A 173 8.07 14.01 -2.78
C HIS A 173 8.90 14.12 -1.52
N SER A 174 10.12 13.59 -1.55
CA SER A 174 11.06 13.77 -0.45
C SER A 174 11.37 15.26 -0.30
N VAL A 175 11.22 15.79 0.91
CA VAL A 175 11.72 17.13 1.21
C VAL A 175 13.24 17.06 1.12
N PRO A 176 13.92 17.90 0.30
CA PRO A 176 15.38 17.93 0.27
C PRO A 176 15.90 18.20 1.69
N LYS A 177 16.93 17.45 2.10
CA LYS A 177 17.53 17.57 3.43
C LYS A 177 18.33 18.86 3.64
N ASP A 178 18.38 19.73 2.63
CA ASP A 178 19.17 20.95 2.62
C ASP A 178 18.26 22.17 2.45
N ALA A 179 17.78 22.67 3.56
CA ALA A 179 17.31 24.04 3.72
C ALA A 179 17.65 24.53 5.12
#